data_0b842ea2f2d8b2b3ee22cc0ac6ba44db
#
_entry.id   0b842ea2f2d8b2b3ee22cc0ac6ba44db
#
_cell.length_a   1.000
_cell.length_b   1.000
_cell.length_c   1.000
_cell.angle_alpha   90.00
_cell.angle_beta   90.00
_cell.angle_gamma   90.00
#
_symmetry.space_group_name_H-M   'P 1'
#
loop_
_entity.id
_entity.type
_entity.pdbx_description
1 polymer ?
#
loop_
_entity_poly.entity_id
_entity_poly.type
_entity_poly.pdbx_seq_one_letter_code
_entity_poly.pdbx_strand_id
1 'polypeptide(L)'
;PAERIRNALSSIISQTGGKFIYTNSDLQLSYKQAKESTELLELSKLVVKIKSCHANGIPLGGDINPKSNKFILLDTGLYLHECDLNIADLVSKSPADFINSGKLAEILIGLELQKSTDAFTDGSLFYWHREAVNSTAEVDYLMQHNGAVLPIEVKAGTRGAMKSLHLLMKEKGIALGIRTS
;
A
#
# COMPACT_ATOMS: atom_id res chain seq x y z
N PRO A 1 -24.94 -5.31 -9.69
CA PRO A 1 -24.17 -4.34 -8.87
C PRO A 1 -23.28 -5.05 -7.85
N ALA A 2 -23.81 -5.97 -7.02
CA ALA A 2 -23.05 -6.66 -5.96
C ALA A 2 -21.86 -7.46 -6.49
N GLU A 3 -22.01 -8.15 -7.61
CA GLU A 3 -20.94 -8.93 -8.24
C GLU A 3 -19.73 -8.07 -8.63
N ARG A 4 -19.96 -6.87 -9.17
CA ARG A 4 -18.89 -5.94 -9.54
C ARG A 4 -18.07 -5.51 -8.32
N ILE A 5 -18.74 -5.26 -7.18
CA ILE A 5 -18.06 -4.89 -5.94
C ILE A 5 -17.24 -6.06 -5.41
N ARG A 6 -17.77 -7.30 -5.46
CA ARG A 6 -17.01 -8.50 -5.09
C ARG A 6 -15.78 -8.69 -5.96
N ASN A 7 -15.93 -8.58 -7.29
CA ASN A 7 -14.80 -8.71 -8.21
C ASN A 7 -13.73 -7.65 -7.94
N ALA A 8 -14.16 -6.39 -7.68
CA ALA A 8 -13.23 -5.32 -7.31
C ALA A 8 -12.50 -5.61 -5.99
N LEU A 9 -13.21 -6.11 -4.97
CA LEU A 9 -12.62 -6.49 -3.68
C LEU A 9 -11.61 -7.64 -3.84
N SER A 10 -11.97 -8.71 -4.53
CA SER A 10 -11.08 -9.83 -4.82
C SER A 10 -9.84 -9.38 -5.58
N SER A 11 -9.99 -8.45 -6.53
CA SER A 11 -8.86 -7.90 -7.26
C SER A 11 -7.96 -7.02 -6.40
N ILE A 12 -8.52 -6.24 -5.47
CA ILE A 12 -7.72 -5.48 -4.48
C ILE A 12 -6.88 -6.44 -3.66
N ILE A 13 -7.46 -7.53 -3.17
CA ILE A 13 -6.78 -8.54 -2.35
C ILE A 13 -5.64 -9.20 -3.13
N SER A 14 -5.89 -9.63 -4.35
CA SER A 14 -4.86 -10.26 -5.20
C SER A 14 -3.70 -9.32 -5.54
N GLN A 15 -3.99 -8.01 -5.74
CA GLN A 15 -3.01 -6.99 -6.10
C GLN A 15 -2.42 -6.25 -4.88
N THR A 16 -2.78 -6.61 -3.65
CA THR A 16 -2.21 -6.02 -2.43
C THR A 16 -0.69 -6.14 -2.43
N GLY A 17 0.01 -5.09 -2.03
CA GLY A 17 1.47 -4.99 -2.04
C GLY A 17 2.04 -4.51 -3.38
N GLY A 18 1.20 -4.11 -4.33
CA GLY A 18 1.64 -3.55 -5.60
C GLY A 18 0.69 -2.48 -6.13
N LYS A 19 1.11 -1.82 -7.21
CA LYS A 19 0.28 -0.86 -7.95
C LYS A 19 -1.00 -1.53 -8.44
N PHE A 20 -2.15 -0.93 -8.15
CA PHE A 20 -3.45 -1.45 -8.60
C PHE A 20 -3.68 -1.18 -10.10
N ILE A 21 -3.99 -2.24 -10.83
CA ILE A 21 -4.25 -2.22 -12.27
C ILE A 21 -5.75 -2.40 -12.50
N TYR A 22 -6.44 -1.32 -12.86
CA TYR A 22 -7.89 -1.29 -13.10
C TYR A 22 -8.36 -2.12 -14.31
N THR A 23 -7.44 -2.43 -15.22
CA THR A 23 -7.71 -3.21 -16.45
C THR A 23 -7.23 -4.64 -16.35
N ASN A 24 -7.00 -5.15 -15.13
CA ASN A 24 -6.63 -6.54 -14.95
C ASN A 24 -7.73 -7.46 -15.48
N SER A 25 -7.36 -8.43 -16.33
CA SER A 25 -8.28 -9.36 -16.99
C SER A 25 -9.12 -10.18 -16.00
N ASP A 26 -8.58 -10.42 -14.81
CA ASP A 26 -9.27 -11.21 -13.77
C ASP A 26 -10.49 -10.48 -13.18
N LEU A 27 -10.55 -9.15 -13.34
CA LEU A 27 -11.65 -8.32 -12.86
C LEU A 27 -12.97 -8.55 -13.61
N GLN A 28 -12.93 -8.97 -14.88
CA GLN A 28 -14.10 -9.02 -15.77
C GLN A 28 -14.93 -7.72 -15.77
N LEU A 29 -14.28 -6.59 -15.51
CA LEU A 29 -14.86 -5.26 -15.43
C LEU A 29 -14.18 -4.33 -16.43
N SER A 30 -14.95 -3.41 -17.01
CA SER A 30 -14.37 -2.28 -17.72
C SER A 30 -13.63 -1.36 -16.75
N TYR A 31 -12.68 -0.57 -17.25
CA TYR A 31 -11.94 0.42 -16.43
C TYR A 31 -12.88 1.30 -15.59
N LYS A 32 -13.97 1.80 -16.22
CA LYS A 32 -14.97 2.64 -15.54
C LYS A 32 -15.65 1.90 -14.39
N GLN A 33 -16.08 0.67 -14.64
CA GLN A 33 -16.74 -0.16 -13.63
C GLN A 33 -15.80 -0.52 -12.47
N ALA A 34 -14.55 -0.86 -12.78
CA ALA A 34 -13.53 -1.13 -11.76
C ALA A 34 -13.28 0.11 -10.90
N LYS A 35 -13.14 1.30 -11.52
CA LYS A 35 -12.94 2.55 -10.82
C LYS A 35 -14.12 2.90 -9.91
N GLU A 36 -15.36 2.87 -10.43
CA GLU A 36 -16.56 3.11 -9.64
C GLU A 36 -16.69 2.14 -8.46
N SER A 37 -16.39 0.86 -8.66
CA SER A 37 -16.47 -0.16 -7.62
C SER A 37 -15.40 0.04 -6.53
N THR A 38 -14.17 0.39 -6.91
CA THR A 38 -13.11 0.69 -5.92
C THR A 38 -13.39 1.98 -5.16
N GLU A 39 -13.97 3.00 -5.79
CA GLU A 39 -14.42 4.22 -5.11
C GLU A 39 -15.53 3.95 -4.08
N LEU A 40 -16.48 3.07 -4.40
CA LEU A 40 -17.50 2.64 -3.44
C LEU A 40 -16.91 1.88 -2.25
N LEU A 41 -15.94 1.01 -2.48
CA LEU A 41 -15.23 0.30 -1.41
C LEU A 41 -14.42 1.26 -0.53
N GLU A 42 -13.79 2.29 -1.11
CA GLU A 42 -13.09 3.35 -0.38
C GLU A 42 -14.09 4.19 0.46
N LEU A 43 -15.21 4.60 -0.12
CA LEU A 43 -16.26 5.35 0.58
C LEU A 43 -16.89 4.55 1.73
N SER A 44 -17.06 3.25 1.56
CA SER A 44 -17.56 2.35 2.62
C SER A 44 -16.53 2.05 3.70
N LYS A 45 -15.29 2.57 3.56
CA LYS A 45 -14.16 2.34 4.46
C LYS A 45 -13.72 0.86 4.55
N LEU A 46 -14.10 0.01 3.61
CA LEU A 46 -13.61 -1.37 3.55
C LEU A 46 -12.17 -1.46 3.03
N VAL A 47 -11.76 -0.48 2.25
CA VAL A 47 -10.39 -0.38 1.75
C VAL A 47 -9.82 1.02 2.00
N VAL A 48 -8.51 1.06 2.15
CA VAL A 48 -7.73 2.30 2.28
C VAL A 48 -6.92 2.47 1.01
N LYS A 49 -7.07 3.62 0.37
CA LYS A 49 -6.31 3.99 -0.82
C LYS A 49 -4.99 4.64 -0.44
N ILE A 50 -3.90 4.13 -1.00
CA ILE A 50 -2.57 4.68 -0.86
C ILE A 50 -2.24 5.40 -2.17
N LYS A 51 -2.02 6.70 -2.09
CA LYS A 51 -1.82 7.58 -3.25
C LYS A 51 -0.34 7.59 -3.66
N SER A 52 -0.07 7.48 -4.95
CA SER A 52 1.30 7.67 -5.44
C SER A 52 1.71 9.14 -5.34
N CYS A 53 2.94 9.40 -4.90
CA CYS A 53 3.50 10.73 -4.77
C CYS A 53 4.94 10.75 -5.31
N HIS A 54 5.35 11.86 -5.92
CA HIS A 54 6.71 12.01 -6.48
C HIS A 54 7.78 12.32 -5.41
N ALA A 55 7.37 12.60 -4.17
CA ALA A 55 8.25 12.89 -3.03
C ALA A 55 9.20 14.08 -3.25
N ASN A 56 8.76 15.12 -3.96
CA ASN A 56 9.57 16.32 -4.21
C ASN A 56 9.59 17.28 -3.00
N GLY A 57 8.83 17.01 -1.96
CA GLY A 57 8.72 17.83 -0.76
C GLY A 57 7.35 17.71 -0.10
N ILE A 58 7.03 18.66 0.75
CA ILE A 58 5.73 18.74 1.44
C ILE A 58 4.93 19.97 0.94
N PRO A 59 3.60 19.90 0.92
CA PRO A 59 2.77 18.76 1.36
C PRO A 59 2.73 17.62 0.33
N LEU A 60 2.78 16.37 0.79
CA LEU A 60 2.72 15.18 -0.08
C LEU A 60 1.45 15.16 -0.94
N GLY A 61 0.34 15.64 -0.40
CA GLY A 61 -0.93 15.74 -1.11
C GLY A 61 -0.93 16.71 -2.30
N GLY A 62 0.02 17.63 -2.38
CA GLY A 62 0.20 18.55 -3.52
C GLY A 62 1.00 17.96 -4.69
N ASP A 63 1.57 16.77 -4.52
CA ASP A 63 2.52 16.16 -5.48
C ASP A 63 2.09 14.72 -5.87
N ILE A 64 0.78 14.50 -5.99
CA ILE A 64 0.17 13.19 -6.25
C ILE A 64 0.21 12.85 -7.75
N ASN A 65 0.57 11.61 -8.06
CA ASN A 65 0.30 11.02 -9.36
C ASN A 65 -1.08 10.34 -9.37
N PRO A 66 -2.10 10.92 -10.02
CA PRO A 66 -3.47 10.39 -10.00
C PRO A 66 -3.65 9.06 -10.76
N LYS A 67 -2.66 8.68 -11.59
CA LYS A 67 -2.70 7.47 -12.42
C LYS A 67 -2.22 6.21 -11.68
N SER A 68 -1.75 6.37 -10.46
CA SER A 68 -1.13 5.28 -9.72
C SER A 68 -1.60 5.25 -8.27
N ASN A 69 -2.18 4.14 -7.87
CA ASN A 69 -2.66 3.92 -6.52
C ASN A 69 -2.37 2.48 -6.09
N LYS A 70 -2.26 2.27 -4.79
CA LYS A 70 -2.37 0.97 -4.13
C LYS A 70 -3.63 0.95 -3.28
N PHE A 71 -4.06 -0.24 -2.88
CA PHE A 71 -5.13 -0.42 -1.90
C PHE A 71 -4.72 -1.46 -0.88
N ILE A 72 -5.12 -1.24 0.37
CA ILE A 72 -5.08 -2.22 1.45
C ILE A 72 -6.47 -2.36 2.05
N LEU A 73 -6.77 -3.52 2.65
CA LEU A 73 -7.99 -3.70 3.41
C LEU A 73 -7.91 -2.93 4.74
N LEU A 74 -9.05 -2.46 5.23
CA LEU A 74 -9.15 -1.77 6.53
C LEU A 74 -8.77 -2.68 7.70
N ASP A 75 -8.90 -3.98 7.54
CA ASP A 75 -8.70 -4.97 8.60
C ASP A 75 -7.84 -6.15 8.11
N THR A 76 -6.81 -6.48 8.88
CA THR A 76 -5.91 -7.60 8.58
C THR A 76 -6.61 -8.96 8.70
N GLY A 77 -7.58 -9.10 9.60
CA GLY A 77 -8.37 -10.32 9.75
C GLY A 77 -9.22 -10.60 8.53
N LEU A 78 -9.78 -9.56 7.91
CA LEU A 78 -10.51 -9.69 6.64
C LEU A 78 -9.57 -10.17 5.52
N TYR A 79 -8.35 -9.62 5.43
CA TYR A 79 -7.35 -10.06 4.47
C TYR A 79 -6.96 -11.54 4.68
N LEU A 80 -6.76 -11.96 5.93
CA LEU A 80 -6.43 -13.33 6.27
C LEU A 80 -7.58 -14.29 5.90
N HIS A 81 -8.81 -13.92 6.22
CA HIS A 81 -10.00 -14.70 5.87
C HIS A 81 -10.13 -14.91 4.36
N GLU A 82 -9.98 -13.85 3.57
CA GLU A 82 -10.07 -13.94 2.12
C GLU A 82 -8.89 -14.70 1.46
N CYS A 83 -7.78 -14.84 2.20
CA CYS A 83 -6.63 -15.65 1.78
C CYS A 83 -6.66 -17.08 2.35
N ASP A 84 -7.74 -17.53 3.00
CA ASP A 84 -7.84 -18.81 3.69
C ASP A 84 -6.70 -19.06 4.70
N LEU A 85 -6.22 -17.98 5.35
CA LEU A 85 -5.15 -18.04 6.34
C LEU A 85 -5.71 -18.03 7.77
N ASN A 86 -5.28 -19.00 8.58
CA ASN A 86 -5.65 -19.05 9.99
C ASN A 86 -4.62 -18.25 10.84
N ILE A 87 -5.11 -17.45 11.79
CA ILE A 87 -4.27 -16.71 12.75
C ILE A 87 -3.36 -17.66 13.55
N ALA A 88 -3.85 -18.86 13.89
CA ALA A 88 -3.06 -19.86 14.59
C ALA A 88 -1.82 -20.31 13.80
N ASP A 89 -1.93 -20.39 12.48
CA ASP A 89 -0.79 -20.69 11.61
C ASP A 89 0.24 -19.55 11.62
N LEU A 90 -0.21 -18.30 11.65
CA LEU A 90 0.68 -17.12 11.70
C LEU A 90 1.50 -17.06 12.99
N VAL A 91 0.90 -17.47 14.11
CA VAL A 91 1.57 -17.46 15.43
C VAL A 91 2.54 -18.65 15.58
N SER A 92 2.22 -19.79 14.96
CA SER A 92 2.98 -21.04 15.13
C SER A 92 4.16 -21.19 14.14
N LYS A 93 4.17 -20.48 13.03
CA LYS A 93 5.17 -20.58 11.97
C LYS A 93 6.05 -19.34 11.87
N SER A 94 7.28 -19.55 11.37
CA SER A 94 8.18 -18.41 11.08
C SER A 94 7.57 -17.53 9.97
N PRO A 95 7.71 -16.19 10.03
CA PRO A 95 7.30 -15.30 8.95
C PRO A 95 7.86 -15.68 7.57
N ALA A 96 9.00 -16.35 7.53
CA ALA A 96 9.63 -16.83 6.29
C ALA A 96 8.85 -17.97 5.60
N ASP A 97 7.97 -18.65 6.33
CA ASP A 97 7.19 -19.78 5.82
C ASP A 97 5.89 -19.34 5.13
N PHE A 98 5.56 -18.05 5.15
CA PHE A 98 4.36 -17.51 4.51
C PHE A 98 4.68 -16.80 3.21
N ILE A 99 4.07 -17.23 2.12
CA ILE A 99 4.22 -16.63 0.78
C ILE A 99 3.80 -15.15 0.78
N ASN A 100 2.84 -14.77 1.60
CA ASN A 100 2.25 -13.43 1.65
C ASN A 100 2.65 -12.62 2.90
N SER A 101 3.67 -13.04 3.64
CA SER A 101 4.10 -12.33 4.88
C SER A 101 4.44 -10.85 4.62
N GLY A 102 5.04 -10.52 3.48
CA GLY A 102 5.34 -9.15 3.09
C GLY A 102 4.09 -8.30 2.91
N LYS A 103 3.08 -8.83 2.22
CA LYS A 103 1.81 -8.13 2.01
C LYS A 103 1.06 -7.87 3.32
N LEU A 104 1.03 -8.86 4.22
CA LEU A 104 0.40 -8.72 5.52
C LEU A 104 1.11 -7.67 6.38
N ALA A 105 2.45 -7.67 6.38
CA ALA A 105 3.25 -6.65 7.08
C ALA A 105 2.97 -5.24 6.51
N GLU A 106 2.87 -5.11 5.19
CA GLU A 106 2.54 -3.83 4.54
C GLU A 106 1.14 -3.35 4.96
N ILE A 107 0.11 -4.22 4.96
CA ILE A 107 -1.23 -3.86 5.44
C ILE A 107 -1.17 -3.39 6.89
N LEU A 108 -0.55 -4.16 7.78
CA LEU A 108 -0.47 -3.85 9.21
C LEU A 108 0.19 -2.49 9.46
N ILE A 109 1.35 -2.25 8.86
CA ILE A 109 2.06 -0.97 8.99
C ILE A 109 1.24 0.17 8.39
N GLY A 110 0.61 0.00 7.24
CA GLY A 110 -0.25 1.02 6.63
C GLY A 110 -1.41 1.42 7.52
N LEU A 111 -2.07 0.45 8.16
CA LEU A 111 -3.15 0.73 9.11
C LEU A 111 -2.65 1.43 10.38
N GLU A 112 -1.49 1.05 10.91
CA GLU A 112 -0.89 1.74 12.06
C GLU A 112 -0.47 3.18 11.71
N LEU A 113 0.09 3.40 10.52
CA LEU A 113 0.40 4.74 10.04
C LEU A 113 -0.85 5.61 9.90
N GLN A 114 -1.96 5.04 9.37
CA GLN A 114 -3.23 5.75 9.28
C GLN A 114 -3.79 6.13 10.64
N LYS A 115 -3.73 5.22 11.60
CA LYS A 115 -4.18 5.47 12.99
C LYS A 115 -3.31 6.47 13.73
N SER A 116 -2.03 6.60 13.36
CA SER A 116 -1.10 7.55 13.98
C SER A 116 -1.33 9.00 13.56
N THR A 117 -2.18 9.24 12.54
CA THR A 117 -2.55 10.58 12.11
C THR A 117 -3.57 11.20 13.09
N ASP A 118 -3.64 12.53 13.09
CA ASP A 118 -4.62 13.28 13.91
C ASP A 118 -6.05 12.82 13.57
N ALA A 119 -6.89 12.64 14.58
CA ALA A 119 -8.28 12.23 14.45
C ALA A 119 -9.15 13.19 13.58
N PHE A 120 -8.67 14.42 13.39
CA PHE A 120 -9.33 15.45 12.58
C PHE A 120 -8.85 15.50 11.13
N THR A 121 -7.91 14.66 10.74
CA THR A 121 -7.39 14.56 9.37
C THR A 121 -7.79 13.24 8.73
N ASP A 122 -7.99 13.23 7.42
CA ASP A 122 -8.40 12.02 6.67
C ASP A 122 -7.35 10.90 6.63
N GLY A 123 -6.20 11.05 7.31
CA GLY A 123 -5.17 10.03 7.40
C GLY A 123 -4.71 9.49 6.03
N SER A 124 -4.51 10.36 5.06
CA SER A 124 -4.08 9.95 3.72
C SER A 124 -2.74 9.24 3.74
N LEU A 125 -2.67 8.06 3.16
CA LEU A 125 -1.44 7.32 2.96
C LEU A 125 -0.84 7.60 1.58
N PHE A 126 0.48 7.66 1.53
CA PHE A 126 1.25 7.88 0.31
C PHE A 126 2.31 6.82 0.15
N TYR A 127 2.70 6.54 -1.12
CA TYR A 127 3.84 5.70 -1.46
C TYR A 127 4.62 6.33 -2.62
N TRP A 128 5.82 5.87 -2.86
CA TRP A 128 6.61 6.29 -4.00
C TRP A 128 6.96 5.12 -4.91
N HIS A 129 6.87 5.35 -6.21
CA HIS A 129 7.47 4.49 -7.20
C HIS A 129 8.23 5.33 -8.24
N ARG A 130 9.30 4.78 -8.75
CA ARG A 130 10.13 5.47 -9.74
C ARG A 130 9.46 5.41 -11.11
N GLU A 131 9.24 6.55 -11.73
CA GLU A 131 8.65 6.67 -13.08
C GLU A 131 9.71 6.56 -14.20
N ALA A 132 10.72 5.73 -14.06
CA ALA A 132 11.70 5.48 -15.11
C ALA A 132 11.36 4.22 -15.89
N VAL A 133 11.67 4.21 -17.17
CA VAL A 133 11.50 3.02 -18.04
C VAL A 133 12.27 1.85 -17.43
N ASN A 134 11.61 0.71 -17.29
CA ASN A 134 12.14 -0.51 -16.68
C ASN A 134 12.54 -0.39 -15.19
N SER A 135 12.08 0.63 -14.47
CA SER A 135 12.29 0.71 -13.03
C SER A 135 11.16 0.04 -12.28
N THR A 136 11.52 -0.82 -11.33
CA THR A 136 10.61 -1.44 -10.36
C THR A 136 10.81 -0.89 -8.94
N ALA A 137 11.59 0.20 -8.81
CA ALA A 137 11.89 0.77 -7.50
C ALA A 137 10.63 1.41 -6.90
N GLU A 138 10.29 0.96 -5.71
CA GLU A 138 9.11 1.39 -4.95
C GLU A 138 9.47 1.47 -3.48
N VAL A 139 8.92 2.45 -2.76
CA VAL A 139 8.97 2.58 -1.29
C VAL A 139 7.55 2.52 -0.77
N ASP A 140 7.31 1.65 0.19
CA ASP A 140 5.97 1.23 0.60
C ASP A 140 5.12 2.37 1.14
N TYR A 141 5.70 3.25 1.97
CA TYR A 141 4.99 4.41 2.52
C TYR A 141 5.84 5.67 2.56
N LEU A 142 5.16 6.81 2.45
CA LEU A 142 5.72 8.14 2.71
C LEU A 142 4.88 8.84 3.76
N MET A 143 5.54 9.47 4.71
CA MET A 143 4.92 10.35 5.70
C MET A 143 5.52 11.75 5.64
N GLN A 144 4.81 12.71 6.24
CA GLN A 144 5.35 14.03 6.56
C GLN A 144 5.73 14.05 8.04
N HIS A 145 6.98 14.34 8.34
CA HIS A 145 7.47 14.40 9.70
C HIS A 145 8.46 15.56 9.86
N ASN A 146 8.23 16.44 10.84
CA ASN A 146 9.10 17.60 11.14
C ASN A 146 9.46 18.46 9.90
N GLY A 147 8.48 18.70 9.04
CA GLY A 147 8.69 19.54 7.84
C GLY A 147 9.42 18.83 6.69
N ALA A 148 9.62 17.53 6.76
CA ALA A 148 10.31 16.73 5.74
C ALA A 148 9.52 15.50 5.31
N VAL A 149 9.89 14.94 4.16
CA VAL A 149 9.40 13.64 3.69
C VAL A 149 10.15 12.53 4.42
N LEU A 150 9.41 11.61 5.03
CA LEU A 150 9.93 10.44 5.73
C LEU A 150 9.50 9.17 4.99
N PRO A 151 10.37 8.52 4.22
CA PRO A 151 10.07 7.26 3.57
C PRO A 151 10.18 6.08 4.54
N ILE A 152 9.27 5.11 4.37
CA ILE A 152 9.17 3.91 5.20
C ILE A 152 9.13 2.69 4.29
N GLU A 153 10.09 1.80 4.48
CA GLU A 153 10.20 0.50 3.81
C GLU A 153 9.78 -0.61 4.77
N VAL A 154 8.83 -1.43 4.35
CA VAL A 154 8.30 -2.52 5.17
C VAL A 154 8.95 -3.84 4.77
N LYS A 155 9.41 -4.61 5.77
CA LYS A 155 9.94 -5.96 5.56
C LYS A 155 9.31 -6.92 6.56
N ALA A 156 8.97 -8.10 6.12
CA ALA A 156 8.42 -9.17 6.98
C ALA A 156 9.52 -9.96 7.68
N GLY A 157 10.61 -9.31 8.10
CA GLY A 157 11.72 -9.95 8.78
C GLY A 157 13.05 -9.22 8.59
N THR A 158 14.11 -9.78 9.15
CA THR A 158 15.44 -9.14 9.20
C THR A 158 16.17 -9.10 7.86
N ARG A 159 15.80 -9.96 6.92
CA ARG A 159 16.41 -10.04 5.58
C ARG A 159 15.73 -9.10 4.59
N GLY A 160 16.47 -8.69 3.57
CA GLY A 160 15.98 -7.88 2.45
C GLY A 160 16.82 -6.61 2.22
N ALA A 161 17.10 -6.33 0.96
CA ALA A 161 17.81 -5.13 0.56
C ALA A 161 16.86 -3.93 0.54
N MET A 162 17.36 -2.77 0.95
CA MET A 162 16.62 -1.48 0.93
C MET A 162 17.01 -0.63 -0.29
N LYS A 163 17.20 -1.28 -1.43
CA LYS A 163 17.71 -0.59 -2.65
C LYS A 163 16.80 0.56 -3.08
N SER A 164 15.48 0.36 -3.05
CA SER A 164 14.49 1.38 -3.42
C SER A 164 14.49 2.55 -2.45
N LEU A 165 14.56 2.26 -1.14
CA LEU A 165 14.63 3.30 -0.11
C LEU A 165 15.88 4.15 -0.28
N HIS A 166 17.06 3.53 -0.41
CA HIS A 166 18.32 4.25 -0.63
C HIS A 166 18.31 5.05 -1.94
N LEU A 167 17.70 4.51 -3.00
CA LEU A 167 17.57 5.20 -4.27
C LEU A 167 16.73 6.46 -4.12
N LEU A 168 15.55 6.36 -3.51
CA LEU A 168 14.66 7.50 -3.24
C LEU A 168 15.40 8.56 -2.39
N MET A 169 16.02 8.15 -1.29
CA MET A 169 16.75 9.07 -0.41
C MET A 169 17.84 9.83 -1.17
N LYS A 170 18.60 9.14 -2.01
CA LYS A 170 19.63 9.76 -2.84
C LYS A 170 19.05 10.70 -3.89
N GLU A 171 18.00 10.30 -4.62
CA GLU A 171 17.39 11.11 -5.68
C GLU A 171 16.71 12.37 -5.15
N LYS A 172 16.16 12.31 -3.93
CA LYS A 172 15.39 13.43 -3.34
C LYS A 172 16.14 14.19 -2.23
N GLY A 173 17.38 13.80 -1.94
CA GLY A 173 18.15 14.44 -0.87
C GLY A 173 17.57 14.21 0.53
N ILE A 174 16.89 13.10 0.75
CA ILE A 174 16.24 12.76 2.04
C ILE A 174 17.29 12.15 2.97
N ALA A 175 17.46 12.75 4.16
CA ALA A 175 18.48 12.33 5.11
C ALA A 175 18.06 11.16 6.00
N LEU A 176 16.76 10.96 6.24
CA LEU A 176 16.23 9.95 7.14
C LEU A 176 15.21 9.08 6.43
N GLY A 177 15.30 7.77 6.61
CA GLY A 177 14.30 6.79 6.19
C GLY A 177 14.13 5.72 7.27
N ILE A 178 12.97 5.10 7.31
CA ILE A 178 12.65 4.05 8.28
C ILE A 178 12.56 2.71 7.55
N ARG A 179 13.09 1.66 8.19
CA ARG A 179 12.81 0.27 7.87
C ARG A 179 12.09 -0.37 9.04
N THR A 180 10.95 -1.01 8.76
CA THR A 180 10.25 -1.85 9.74
C THR A 180 10.58 -3.32 9.50
N SER A 181 10.54 -4.13 10.55
CA SER A 181 10.74 -5.60 10.45
C SER A 181 10.09 -6.29 11.63
#